data_50e986ed7d8d4cdcd7a488d199f0cfd0
#
_entry.id   50e986ed7d8d4cdcd7a488d199f0cfd0
#
_cell.length_a   1.000
_cell.length_b   1.000
_cell.length_c   1.000
_cell.angle_alpha   90.00
_cell.angle_beta   90.00
_cell.angle_gamma   90.00
#
_symmetry.space_group_name_H-M   'P 1'
#
loop_
_entity.id
_entity.type
_entity.pdbx_description
1 polymer ?
#
loop_
_entity_poly.entity_id
_entity_poly.type
_entity_poly.pdbx_seq_one_letter_code
_entity_poly.pdbx_strand_id
1 'polypeptide(L)' 'MSDSQGFKTVATFNEKMQAEMCVTLLGENGIPAGVFGADSSYPSLGFARSIEVKVNESDYEAAMSILAASDKAE' A
#
# COMPACT_ATOMS: atom_id res chain seq x y z
N MET A 1 -7.97 -17.28 14.68
CA MET A 1 -7.95 -17.04 14.41
C MET A 1 -7.70 -16.54 13.71
N SER A 2 -7.43 -16.47 13.36
CA SER A 2 -7.13 -16.06 12.79
C SER A 2 -7.14 -15.38 12.28
N ASP A 3 -7.42 -15.19 12.15
CA ASP A 3 -7.45 -14.44 11.82
C ASP A 3 -6.67 -13.65 11.39
N SER A 4 -6.05 -13.37 11.55
CA SER A 4 -5.02 -12.60 11.15
C SER A 4 -4.91 -12.39 9.72
N GLN A 5 -5.84 -12.55 9.06
CA GLN A 5 -5.85 -12.27 7.72
C GLN A 5 -6.09 -10.86 7.42
N GLY A 6 -6.09 -10.01 8.39
CA GLY A 6 -6.36 -8.62 8.18
C GLY A 6 -5.28 -7.93 7.39
N PHE A 7 -5.66 -7.07 6.50
CA PHE A 7 -4.73 -6.21 5.79
C PHE A 7 -4.95 -4.79 6.24
N LYS A 8 -3.88 -4.02 6.28
CA LYS A 8 -3.97 -2.64 6.65
C LYS A 8 -3.37 -1.76 5.59
N THR A 9 -4.00 -0.64 5.33
CA THR A 9 -3.51 0.30 4.35
C THR A 9 -2.36 1.09 4.93
N VAL A 10 -1.23 1.07 4.24
CA VAL A 10 -0.06 1.81 4.71
C VAL A 10 0.18 3.07 3.88
N ALA A 11 -0.42 3.16 2.72
CA ALA A 11 -0.25 4.35 1.88
C ALA A 11 -1.34 4.40 0.84
N THR A 12 -1.65 5.61 0.40
CA THR A 12 -2.60 5.78 -0.69
C THR A 12 -1.96 6.70 -1.72
N PHE A 13 -2.30 6.47 -2.95
CA PHE A 13 -1.73 7.23 -4.06
C PHE A 13 -2.80 7.52 -5.08
N ASN A 14 -2.49 8.46 -5.96
CA ASN A 14 -3.39 8.78 -7.04
C ASN A 14 -2.95 8.13 -8.33
N GLU A 15 -1.76 7.61 -8.36
CA GLU A 15 -1.24 6.98 -9.56
C GLU A 15 -0.77 5.58 -9.28
N LYS A 16 -1.09 4.70 -10.21
CA LYS A 16 -0.74 3.31 -10.02
C LYS A 16 0.77 3.11 -9.96
N MET A 17 1.50 3.87 -10.75
CA MET A 17 2.95 3.74 -10.76
C MET A 17 3.53 4.00 -9.38
N GLN A 18 3.02 5.01 -8.69
CA GLN A 18 3.52 5.31 -7.37
C GLN A 18 3.20 4.19 -6.40
N ALA A 19 2.01 3.62 -6.52
CA ALA A 19 1.63 2.52 -5.65
C ALA A 19 2.54 1.32 -5.89
N GLU A 20 2.86 1.06 -7.15
CA GLU A 20 3.71 -0.08 -7.45
C GLU A 20 5.12 0.13 -6.94
N MET A 21 5.60 1.35 -6.98
CA MET A 21 6.91 1.64 -6.43
C MET A 21 6.94 1.40 -4.94
N CYS A 22 5.86 1.74 -4.27
CA CYS A 22 5.75 1.48 -2.85
C CYS A 22 5.79 -0.02 -2.57
N VAL A 23 5.05 -0.79 -3.36
CA VAL A 23 5.04 -2.24 -3.20
C VAL A 23 6.43 -2.81 -3.43
N THR A 24 7.13 -2.30 -4.43
CA THR A 24 8.47 -2.77 -4.72
C THR A 24 9.40 -2.48 -3.56
N LEU A 25 9.32 -1.29 -3.02
CA LEU A 25 10.16 -0.94 -1.89
C LEU A 25 9.90 -1.86 -0.70
N LEU A 26 8.64 -2.10 -0.40
CA LEU A 26 8.31 -2.99 0.71
C LEU A 26 8.78 -4.40 0.43
N GLY A 27 8.62 -4.85 -0.81
CA GLY A 27 9.06 -6.18 -1.16
C GLY A 27 10.56 -6.36 -1.01
N GLU A 28 11.31 -5.32 -1.33
CA GLU A 28 12.75 -5.37 -1.19
C GLU A 28 13.16 -5.48 0.27
N ASN A 29 12.27 -5.11 1.15
CA ASN A 29 12.52 -5.21 2.58
C ASN A 29 11.84 -6.43 3.19
N GLY A 30 11.35 -7.33 2.36
CA GLY A 30 10.77 -8.56 2.84
C GLY A 30 9.32 -8.46 3.27
N ILE A 31 8.64 -7.41 2.87
CA ILE A 31 7.25 -7.22 3.26
C ILE A 31 6.36 -7.36 2.05
N PRO A 32 5.54 -8.41 1.99
CA PRO A 32 4.60 -8.54 0.87
C PRO A 32 3.54 -7.46 0.96
N ALA A 33 3.29 -6.81 -0.13
CA ALA A 33 2.29 -5.76 -0.17
C ALA A 33 1.48 -5.91 -1.44
N GLY A 34 0.28 -5.38 -1.42
CA GLY A 34 -0.58 -5.43 -2.59
C GLY A 34 -1.19 -4.09 -2.90
N VAL A 35 -1.55 -3.90 -4.15
CA VAL A 35 -2.17 -2.68 -4.62
C VAL A 35 -3.66 -2.95 -4.79
N PHE A 36 -4.48 -2.12 -4.19
CA PHE A 36 -5.92 -2.27 -4.23
C PHE A 36 -6.56 -0.99 -4.69
N GLY A 37 -7.66 -1.12 -5.39
CA GLY A 37 -8.40 0.05 -5.81
C GLY A 37 -7.93 0.67 -7.10
N ALA A 38 -6.92 0.09 -7.71
CA ALA A 38 -6.38 0.66 -8.92
C ALA A 38 -7.30 0.47 -10.10
N ASP A 39 -8.16 -0.50 -9.99
CA ASP A 39 -8.98 -0.84 -11.12
C ASP A 39 -10.41 -0.45 -10.85
N SER A 40 -10.65 0.78 -10.74
CA SER A 40 -11.96 1.26 -10.40
C SER A 40 -12.96 0.95 -11.50
N SER A 41 -14.01 0.28 -11.15
CA SER A 41 -15.05 -0.02 -12.10
C SER A 41 -16.17 0.97 -12.04
N TYR A 42 -16.05 1.97 -11.25
CA TYR A 42 -17.15 2.92 -11.10
C TYR A 42 -16.75 4.28 -11.58
N PRO A 43 -16.80 4.49 -12.86
CA PRO A 43 -16.38 5.76 -13.40
C PRO A 43 -17.17 6.94 -12.88
N SER A 44 -18.35 6.69 -12.41
CA SER A 44 -19.12 7.80 -11.89
C SER A 44 -18.48 8.38 -10.66
N LEU A 45 -17.64 7.62 -10.01
CA LEU A 45 -16.95 8.10 -8.85
C LEU A 45 -15.48 8.27 -9.15
N GLY A 46 -15.16 8.46 -10.40
CA GLY A 46 -13.78 8.48 -10.80
C GLY A 46 -12.95 9.54 -10.14
N PHE A 47 -13.58 10.61 -9.69
CA PHE A 47 -12.79 11.64 -9.06
C PHE A 47 -12.21 11.17 -7.73
N ALA A 48 -12.72 10.08 -7.21
CA ALA A 48 -12.21 9.56 -5.97
C ALA A 48 -11.31 8.38 -6.21
N ARG A 49 -10.39 8.52 -7.12
CA ARG A 49 -9.57 7.43 -7.46
C ARG A 49 -8.43 7.23 -6.47
N SER A 50 -8.65 6.52 -5.42
CA SER A 50 -7.62 6.25 -4.43
C SER A 50 -7.07 4.86 -4.61
N ILE A 51 -5.77 4.76 -4.77
CA ILE A 51 -5.11 3.48 -4.90
C ILE A 51 -4.43 3.21 -3.58
N GLU A 52 -4.76 2.07 -2.97
CA GLU A 52 -4.24 1.76 -1.64
C GLU A 52 -3.21 0.67 -1.70
N VAL A 53 -2.16 0.84 -0.90
CA VAL A 53 -1.16 -0.20 -0.72
C VAL A 53 -1.40 -0.79 0.64
N LYS A 54 -1.61 -2.10 0.69
CA LYS A 54 -1.92 -2.78 1.94
C LYS A 54 -0.93 -3.88 2.22
N VAL A 55 -0.72 -4.12 3.51
CA VAL A 55 0.16 -5.20 3.95
C VAL A 55 -0.58 -5.96 5.04
N ASN A 56 -0.06 -7.12 5.42
CA ASN A 56 -0.61 -7.84 6.55
C ASN A 56 -0.49 -7.01 7.80
N GLU A 57 -1.46 -7.18 8.68
CA GLU A 57 -1.42 -6.46 9.94
C GLU A 57 -0.11 -6.67 10.67
N SER A 58 0.42 -7.88 10.60
CA SER A 58 1.64 -8.18 11.32
C SER A 58 2.83 -7.42 10.74
N ASP A 59 2.71 -6.95 9.52
CA ASP A 59 3.80 -6.21 8.90
C ASP A 59 3.57 -4.72 8.91
N TYR A 60 2.47 -4.30 9.49
CA TYR A 60 2.08 -2.90 9.39
C TYR A 60 3.13 -1.96 9.95
N GLU A 61 3.61 -2.24 11.16
CA GLU A 61 4.56 -1.35 11.78
C GLU A 61 5.88 -1.30 11.03
N ALA A 62 6.32 -2.47 10.56
CA ALA A 62 7.55 -2.50 9.80
C ALA A 62 7.40 -1.74 8.50
N ALA A 63 6.25 -1.90 7.86
CA ALA A 63 6.02 -1.19 6.62
C ALA A 63 6.01 0.31 6.82
N MET A 64 5.34 0.76 7.87
CA MET A 64 5.29 2.18 8.13
C MET A 64 6.68 2.72 8.43
N SER A 65 7.48 1.95 9.11
CA SER A 65 8.83 2.37 9.42
C SER A 65 9.67 2.53 8.15
N ILE A 66 9.51 1.57 7.24
CA ILE A 66 10.24 1.63 5.99
C ILE A 66 9.81 2.82 5.14
N LEU A 67 8.51 3.07 5.11
CA LEU A 67 8.01 4.17 4.31
C LEU A 67 8.42 5.51 4.90
N ALA A 68 8.44 5.60 6.22
CA ALA A 68 8.88 6.83 6.86
C ALA A 68 10.34 7.09 6.58
N ALA A 69 11.16 6.06 6.59
CA ALA A 69 12.57 6.23 6.32
C ALA A 69 12.78 6.64 4.87
N SER A 70 12.01 6.05 3.97
CA SER A 70 12.13 6.39 2.58
C SER A 70 11.74 7.84 2.33
N ASP A 71 10.70 8.27 3.01
CA ASP A 71 10.21 9.61 2.86
C ASP A 71 11.23 10.63 3.33
N LYS A 72 11.97 10.29 4.37
CA LYS A 72 12.96 11.17 4.87
C LYS A 72 14.25 11.12 4.13
N ALA A 73 14.42 10.16 3.31
CA ALA A 73 15.65 9.98 2.63
C ALA A 73 15.90 10.99 1.55
N GLU A 74 15.02 11.90 1.35
CA GLU A 74 15.21 12.84 0.38
C GLU A 74 16.10 13.90 0.71
#